data_6a03b204f61567d4b3059539a74ac983
#
_entry.id   6a03b204f61567d4b3059539a74ac983
#
_cell.length_a   1.000
_cell.length_b   1.000
_cell.length_c   1.000
_cell.angle_alpha   90.00
_cell.angle_beta   90.00
_cell.angle_gamma   90.00
#
_symmetry.space_group_name_H-M   'P 1'
#
loop_
_entity.id
_entity.type
_entity.pdbx_description
1 polymer ?
#
loop_
_entity_poly.entity_id
_entity_poly.type
_entity_poly.pdbx_seq_one_letter_code
_entity_poly.pdbx_strand_id
1 'polypeptide(L)'
;LMYQRAQELGCTGSHFVNPNGLHDPNHYSTAWDIYLFTREAMKNETFMKICSTASYVVPATNMSEERELYTTNSLISNWRIMGYQYDGADGIKTGSTEESGYCLVSTAKRSGRRLVAVVLGCKGNGATVESFSESAKLYNWAYNNFSMRQVAATDELYRQPVALSKQTDTVMLYPAQSVEAFLPKDAKDEDIRKSVTLKEDVVNAPVTAGQELGTLTITYNDQVCAEEPLLAQ
;
A
#
# COMPACT_ATOMS: atom_id res chain seq x y z
N LEU A 1 8.09 -17.67 13.99
CA LEU A 1 7.70 -17.39 12.62
C LEU A 1 6.98 -16.03 12.50
N MET A 2 5.89 -15.74 13.27
CA MET A 2 5.16 -14.45 13.21
C MET A 2 6.06 -13.26 13.55
N TYR A 3 6.83 -13.32 14.63
CA TYR A 3 7.79 -12.28 14.98
C TYR A 3 8.88 -12.05 13.94
N GLN A 4 9.47 -13.12 13.44
CA GLN A 4 10.49 -13.02 12.41
C GLN A 4 9.95 -12.29 11.18
N ARG A 5 8.74 -12.68 10.73
CA ARG A 5 8.12 -12.03 9.58
C ARG A 5 7.74 -10.57 9.84
N ALA A 6 7.29 -10.25 11.05
CA ALA A 6 7.03 -8.87 11.46
C ALA A 6 8.30 -8.01 11.36
N GLN A 7 9.42 -8.50 11.87
CA GLN A 7 10.72 -7.81 11.80
C GLN A 7 11.18 -7.60 10.35
N GLU A 8 11.08 -8.63 9.49
CA GLU A 8 11.41 -8.54 8.08
C GLU A 8 10.58 -7.47 7.33
N LEU A 9 9.35 -7.22 7.77
CA LEU A 9 8.47 -6.20 7.22
C LEU A 9 8.65 -4.82 7.83
N GLY A 10 9.55 -4.68 8.83
CA GLY A 10 9.80 -3.42 9.53
C GLY A 10 8.75 -3.07 10.59
N CYS A 11 7.99 -4.05 11.08
CA CYS A 11 7.02 -3.85 12.15
C CYS A 11 7.74 -3.71 13.50
N THR A 12 7.43 -2.66 14.24
CA THR A 12 8.08 -2.36 15.54
C THR A 12 7.11 -2.26 16.71
N GLY A 13 5.80 -2.25 16.44
CA GLY A 13 4.75 -2.02 17.44
C GLY A 13 3.81 -3.21 17.62
N SER A 14 4.22 -4.43 17.25
CA SER A 14 3.36 -5.64 17.35
C SER A 14 3.96 -6.69 18.27
N HIS A 15 3.11 -7.29 19.07
CA HIS A 15 3.43 -8.44 19.90
C HIS A 15 2.35 -9.53 19.77
N PHE A 16 2.76 -10.78 19.53
CA PHE A 16 1.86 -11.90 19.27
C PHE A 16 1.97 -12.94 20.40
N VAL A 17 0.84 -13.28 21.01
CA VAL A 17 0.73 -14.35 22.01
C VAL A 17 0.12 -15.60 21.42
N ASN A 18 -0.78 -15.42 20.44
CA ASN A 18 -1.47 -16.52 19.77
C ASN A 18 -1.67 -16.20 18.27
N PRO A 19 -1.95 -17.21 17.43
CA PRO A 19 -2.17 -17.00 15.99
C PRO A 19 -3.63 -16.67 15.62
N ASN A 20 -4.57 -16.79 16.54
CA ASN A 20 -6.01 -16.71 16.25
C ASN A 20 -6.65 -15.38 16.67
N GLY A 21 -5.92 -14.50 17.38
CA GLY A 21 -6.40 -13.19 17.77
C GLY A 21 -7.30 -13.15 18.99
N LEU A 22 -7.31 -14.22 19.83
CA LEU A 22 -7.95 -14.14 21.13
C LEU A 22 -7.24 -13.14 22.02
N HIS A 23 -8.03 -12.43 22.83
CA HIS A 23 -7.49 -11.40 23.71
C HIS A 23 -6.44 -11.94 24.68
N ASP A 24 -5.35 -11.19 24.78
CA ASP A 24 -4.33 -11.27 25.82
C ASP A 24 -3.73 -9.87 25.97
N PRO A 25 -3.48 -9.39 27.20
CA PRO A 25 -2.93 -8.04 27.43
C PRO A 25 -1.62 -7.78 26.71
N ASN A 26 -0.86 -8.85 26.40
CA ASN A 26 0.39 -8.78 25.65
C ASN A 26 0.22 -9.02 24.15
N HIS A 27 -1.02 -9.17 23.65
CA HIS A 27 -1.30 -9.35 22.23
C HIS A 27 -1.78 -8.03 21.64
N TYR A 28 -0.89 -7.30 20.99
CA TYR A 28 -1.18 -5.96 20.46
C TYR A 28 -0.49 -5.70 19.12
N SER A 29 -1.01 -4.72 18.40
CA SER A 29 -0.44 -4.22 17.15
C SER A 29 -0.75 -2.73 16.99
N THR A 30 -0.20 -2.12 15.95
CA THR A 30 -0.49 -0.74 15.55
C THR A 30 -1.16 -0.72 14.18
N ALA A 31 -1.85 0.39 13.84
CA ALA A 31 -2.42 0.57 12.52
C ALA A 31 -1.35 0.51 11.42
N TRP A 32 -0.14 1.02 11.70
CA TRP A 32 0.98 0.96 10.77
C TRP A 32 1.46 -0.47 10.52
N ASP A 33 1.66 -1.26 11.57
CA ASP A 33 2.11 -2.65 11.42
C ASP A 33 1.05 -3.50 10.70
N ILE A 34 -0.23 -3.31 11.02
CA ILE A 34 -1.33 -3.96 10.29
C ILE A 34 -1.33 -3.57 8.80
N TYR A 35 -1.04 -2.30 8.48
CA TYR A 35 -0.84 -1.88 7.10
C TYR A 35 0.33 -2.62 6.44
N LEU A 36 1.48 -2.74 7.10
CA LEU A 36 2.65 -3.44 6.55
C LEU A 36 2.35 -4.92 6.26
N PHE A 37 1.68 -5.63 7.18
CA PHE A 37 1.22 -7.00 6.96
C PHE A 37 0.25 -7.08 5.78
N THR A 38 -0.70 -6.17 5.73
CA THR A 38 -1.71 -6.13 4.67
C THR A 38 -1.07 -5.88 3.31
N ARG A 39 -0.18 -4.90 3.21
CA ARG A 39 0.55 -4.57 1.99
C ARG A 39 1.32 -5.79 1.44
N GLU A 40 1.94 -6.56 2.31
CA GLU A 40 2.63 -7.79 1.91
C GLU A 40 1.67 -8.88 1.47
N ALA A 41 0.60 -9.11 2.23
CA ALA A 41 -0.41 -10.12 1.92
C ALA A 41 -1.13 -9.83 0.58
N MET A 42 -1.35 -8.58 0.26
CA MET A 42 -1.99 -8.14 -0.99
C MET A 42 -1.18 -8.46 -2.25
N LYS A 43 0.11 -8.79 -2.14
CA LYS A 43 0.90 -9.29 -3.27
C LYS A 43 0.47 -10.70 -3.70
N ASN A 44 -0.24 -11.42 -2.86
CA ASN A 44 -0.76 -12.76 -3.14
C ASN A 44 -2.17 -12.65 -3.77
N GLU A 45 -2.28 -13.03 -5.04
CA GLU A 45 -3.54 -12.96 -5.79
C GLU A 45 -4.64 -13.84 -5.18
N THR A 46 -4.29 -15.03 -4.66
CA THR A 46 -5.24 -15.93 -4.00
C THR A 46 -5.80 -15.30 -2.73
N PHE A 47 -4.95 -14.64 -1.93
CA PHE A 47 -5.38 -13.90 -0.76
C PHE A 47 -6.38 -12.80 -1.14
N MET A 48 -6.07 -11.99 -2.15
CA MET A 48 -6.96 -10.92 -2.61
C MET A 48 -8.28 -11.48 -3.17
N LYS A 49 -8.23 -12.57 -3.93
CA LYS A 49 -9.42 -13.25 -4.44
C LYS A 49 -10.35 -13.69 -3.30
N ILE A 50 -9.80 -14.29 -2.24
CA ILE A 50 -10.58 -14.72 -1.08
C ILE A 50 -11.17 -13.51 -0.35
N CYS A 51 -10.35 -12.49 -0.07
CA CYS A 51 -10.78 -11.31 0.67
C CYS A 51 -11.85 -10.47 -0.05
N SER A 52 -11.86 -10.48 -1.37
CA SER A 52 -12.84 -9.75 -2.19
C SER A 52 -14.12 -10.54 -2.47
N THR A 53 -14.19 -11.82 -2.09
CA THR A 53 -15.35 -12.68 -2.32
C THR A 53 -16.47 -12.35 -1.34
N ALA A 54 -17.63 -11.94 -1.84
CA ALA A 54 -18.79 -11.59 -1.02
C ALA A 54 -19.47 -12.82 -0.41
N SER A 55 -19.65 -13.86 -1.20
CA SER A 55 -20.14 -15.17 -0.74
C SER A 55 -19.47 -16.32 -1.51
N TYR A 56 -19.42 -17.47 -0.89
CA TYR A 56 -18.86 -18.68 -1.50
C TYR A 56 -19.59 -19.92 -1.04
N VAL A 57 -19.99 -20.76 -1.98
CA VAL A 57 -20.62 -22.06 -1.71
C VAL A 57 -19.52 -23.11 -1.60
N VAL A 58 -19.39 -23.70 -0.41
CA VAL A 58 -18.56 -24.88 -0.18
C VAL A 58 -19.42 -26.11 -0.46
N PRO A 59 -19.12 -26.87 -1.52
CA PRO A 59 -19.95 -28.04 -1.88
C PRO A 59 -19.92 -29.11 -0.79
N ALA A 60 -20.95 -29.96 -0.79
CA ALA A 60 -21.03 -31.07 0.12
C ALA A 60 -19.83 -32.02 -0.05
N THR A 61 -19.41 -32.60 1.06
CA THR A 61 -18.37 -33.63 1.12
C THR A 61 -18.93 -34.90 1.74
N ASN A 62 -18.15 -35.96 1.86
CA ASN A 62 -18.56 -37.18 2.60
C ASN A 62 -18.69 -36.93 4.12
N MET A 63 -18.28 -35.77 4.65
CA MET A 63 -18.30 -35.48 6.09
C MET A 63 -19.14 -34.25 6.44
N SER A 64 -19.61 -33.50 5.48
CA SER A 64 -20.34 -32.25 5.70
C SER A 64 -21.26 -31.92 4.54
N GLU A 65 -22.44 -31.39 4.85
CA GLU A 65 -23.36 -30.84 3.87
C GLU A 65 -22.81 -29.57 3.21
N GLU A 66 -23.45 -29.15 2.12
CA GLU A 66 -23.16 -27.90 1.45
C GLU A 66 -23.32 -26.72 2.42
N ARG A 67 -22.40 -25.74 2.34
CA ARG A 67 -22.40 -24.53 3.18
C ARG A 67 -22.18 -23.30 2.36
N GLU A 68 -23.00 -22.31 2.55
CA GLU A 68 -22.75 -20.97 2.01
C GLU A 68 -22.03 -20.10 3.05
N LEU A 69 -20.90 -19.54 2.65
CA LEU A 69 -20.08 -18.65 3.47
C LEU A 69 -20.25 -17.21 2.95
N TYR A 70 -20.30 -16.26 3.87
CA TYR A 70 -20.44 -14.85 3.56
C TYR A 70 -19.32 -14.03 4.20
N THR A 71 -18.89 -12.98 3.50
CA THR A 71 -17.95 -12.04 4.09
C THR A 71 -18.58 -11.30 5.27
N THR A 72 -17.78 -11.03 6.29
CA THR A 72 -18.16 -10.16 7.42
C THR A 72 -17.89 -8.68 7.13
N ASN A 73 -17.28 -8.37 5.99
CA ASN A 73 -16.96 -6.99 5.59
C ASN A 73 -18.16 -6.34 4.90
N SER A 74 -18.88 -5.48 5.63
CA SER A 74 -20.07 -4.80 5.11
C SER A 74 -19.76 -3.70 4.09
N LEU A 75 -18.48 -3.35 3.85
CA LEU A 75 -18.10 -2.52 2.70
C LEU A 75 -18.26 -3.27 1.37
N ILE A 76 -18.21 -4.63 1.40
CA ILE A 76 -18.32 -5.50 0.22
C ILE A 76 -19.74 -6.02 0.05
N SER A 77 -20.42 -6.36 1.13
CA SER A 77 -21.71 -7.05 1.10
C SER A 77 -22.66 -6.56 2.19
N ASN A 78 -23.94 -6.47 1.86
CA ASN A 78 -25.02 -6.15 2.81
C ASN A 78 -25.50 -7.36 3.65
N TRP A 79 -24.87 -8.52 3.52
CA TRP A 79 -25.35 -9.74 4.19
C TRP A 79 -25.38 -9.59 5.72
N ARG A 80 -24.29 -9.06 6.31
CA ARG A 80 -24.20 -8.96 7.78
C ARG A 80 -24.87 -7.69 8.31
N ILE A 81 -24.54 -6.53 7.74
CA ILE A 81 -25.09 -5.23 8.12
C ILE A 81 -25.30 -4.42 6.83
N MET A 82 -26.50 -3.91 6.66
CA MET A 82 -26.89 -3.15 5.48
C MET A 82 -26.42 -1.69 5.55
N GLY A 83 -26.24 -1.08 4.36
CA GLY A 83 -26.03 0.36 4.24
C GLY A 83 -24.58 0.84 4.35
N TYR A 84 -23.61 -0.09 4.38
CA TYR A 84 -22.19 0.24 4.45
C TYR A 84 -21.42 -0.04 3.16
N GLN A 85 -22.05 -0.62 2.13
CA GLN A 85 -21.36 -0.92 0.88
C GLN A 85 -20.64 0.31 0.34
N TYR A 86 -19.39 0.12 -0.06
CA TYR A 86 -18.54 1.18 -0.60
C TYR A 86 -18.04 0.77 -1.99
N ASP A 87 -18.30 1.63 -2.97
CA ASP A 87 -17.91 1.37 -4.36
C ASP A 87 -16.38 1.21 -4.49
N GLY A 88 -15.98 0.10 -5.11
CA GLY A 88 -14.59 -0.28 -5.26
C GLY A 88 -13.96 -0.99 -4.05
N ALA A 89 -14.70 -1.23 -2.96
CA ALA A 89 -14.18 -2.02 -1.85
C ALA A 89 -13.96 -3.49 -2.25
N ASP A 90 -12.75 -4.02 -1.96
CA ASP A 90 -12.32 -5.35 -2.40
C ASP A 90 -11.48 -6.11 -1.36
N GLY A 91 -11.60 -5.78 -0.10
CA GLY A 91 -10.90 -6.47 1.01
C GLY A 91 -11.10 -5.75 2.32
N ILE A 92 -10.50 -6.18 3.42
CA ILE A 92 -9.65 -7.34 3.67
C ILE A 92 -10.26 -8.17 4.80
N LYS A 93 -10.28 -7.62 6.08
CA LYS A 93 -10.69 -8.40 7.26
C LYS A 93 -11.24 -7.53 8.38
N THR A 94 -12.34 -7.98 8.96
CA THR A 94 -12.90 -7.47 10.22
C THR A 94 -12.34 -8.22 11.42
N GLY A 95 -12.35 -7.61 12.58
CA GLY A 95 -12.07 -8.25 13.86
C GLY A 95 -12.72 -7.49 14.99
N SER A 96 -13.10 -8.20 16.07
CA SER A 96 -13.59 -7.55 17.28
C SER A 96 -13.41 -8.45 18.49
N THR A 97 -13.01 -7.84 19.59
CA THR A 97 -13.15 -8.38 20.95
C THR A 97 -13.75 -7.27 21.82
N GLU A 98 -14.11 -7.56 23.05
CA GLU A 98 -14.62 -6.55 23.97
C GLU A 98 -13.57 -5.45 24.20
N GLU A 99 -12.30 -5.82 24.30
CA GLU A 99 -11.18 -4.94 24.58
C GLU A 99 -10.70 -4.17 23.36
N SER A 100 -10.68 -4.82 22.17
CA SER A 100 -10.20 -4.17 20.95
C SER A 100 -11.24 -3.28 20.27
N GLY A 101 -12.50 -3.38 20.65
CA GLY A 101 -13.58 -2.79 19.89
C GLY A 101 -13.71 -3.36 18.47
N TYR A 102 -14.38 -2.67 17.59
CA TYR A 102 -14.53 -3.09 16.19
C TYR A 102 -13.35 -2.57 15.36
N CYS A 103 -12.64 -3.52 14.76
CA CYS A 103 -11.46 -3.26 13.93
C CYS A 103 -11.73 -3.68 12.49
N LEU A 104 -11.20 -2.90 11.55
CA LEU A 104 -11.29 -3.20 10.13
C LEU A 104 -9.98 -2.80 9.44
N VAL A 105 -9.41 -3.72 8.70
CA VAL A 105 -8.52 -3.38 7.61
C VAL A 105 -9.27 -3.59 6.31
N SER A 106 -9.29 -2.57 5.47
CA SER A 106 -10.03 -2.62 4.22
C SER A 106 -9.22 -2.03 3.06
N THR A 107 -9.64 -2.36 1.84
CA THR A 107 -9.10 -1.80 0.60
C THR A 107 -10.23 -1.34 -0.29
N ALA A 108 -9.96 -0.28 -1.04
CA ALA A 108 -10.84 0.19 -2.09
C ALA A 108 -10.02 0.62 -3.31
N LYS A 109 -10.53 0.31 -4.52
CA LYS A 109 -9.92 0.67 -5.79
C LYS A 109 -10.84 1.59 -6.58
N ARG A 110 -10.34 2.79 -6.95
CA ARG A 110 -11.08 3.75 -7.77
C ARG A 110 -10.12 4.40 -8.77
N SER A 111 -10.52 4.47 -10.03
CA SER A 111 -9.71 5.08 -11.12
C SER A 111 -8.27 4.56 -11.16
N GLY A 112 -8.10 3.22 -11.07
CA GLY A 112 -6.78 2.57 -11.09
C GLY A 112 -6.01 2.61 -9.77
N ARG A 113 -6.40 3.42 -8.80
CA ARG A 113 -5.72 3.57 -7.50
C ARG A 113 -6.36 2.72 -6.42
N ARG A 114 -5.53 1.99 -5.68
CA ARG A 114 -5.95 1.23 -4.50
C ARG A 114 -5.45 1.92 -3.25
N LEU A 115 -6.36 2.12 -2.30
CA LEU A 115 -6.07 2.62 -0.97
C LEU A 115 -6.29 1.51 0.06
N VAL A 116 -5.54 1.56 1.14
CA VAL A 116 -5.71 0.71 2.32
C VAL A 116 -6.12 1.60 3.48
N ALA A 117 -7.18 1.24 4.18
CA ALA A 117 -7.58 1.88 5.42
C ALA A 117 -7.47 0.87 6.57
N VAL A 118 -6.84 1.28 7.66
CA VAL A 118 -6.75 0.52 8.90
C VAL A 118 -7.43 1.34 9.99
N VAL A 119 -8.52 0.81 10.52
CA VAL A 119 -9.36 1.47 11.53
C VAL A 119 -9.48 0.53 12.71
N LEU A 120 -9.04 0.98 13.87
CA LEU A 120 -8.96 0.19 15.10
C LEU A 120 -9.77 0.84 16.22
N GLY A 121 -10.27 0.03 17.16
CA GLY A 121 -10.89 0.52 18.38
C GLY A 121 -12.23 1.24 18.19
N CYS A 122 -12.96 0.97 17.12
CA CYS A 122 -14.24 1.63 16.86
C CYS A 122 -15.36 1.09 17.74
N LYS A 123 -16.39 1.93 17.94
CA LYS A 123 -17.61 1.53 18.60
C LYS A 123 -18.55 0.77 17.67
N GLY A 124 -19.46 0.01 18.27
CA GLY A 124 -20.52 -0.69 17.54
C GLY A 124 -21.39 -1.52 18.50
N ASN A 125 -22.52 -1.98 18.01
CA ASN A 125 -23.45 -2.80 18.77
C ASN A 125 -23.99 -4.00 17.96
N GLY A 126 -23.30 -4.37 16.89
CA GLY A 126 -23.72 -5.46 15.98
C GLY A 126 -24.72 -5.02 14.90
N ALA A 127 -25.54 -3.97 15.14
CA ALA A 127 -26.42 -3.38 14.13
C ALA A 127 -25.76 -2.16 13.44
N THR A 128 -24.92 -1.44 14.18
CA THR A 128 -24.11 -0.33 13.67
C THR A 128 -22.66 -0.57 14.05
N VAL A 129 -21.75 -0.37 13.13
CA VAL A 129 -20.30 -0.56 13.33
C VAL A 129 -19.55 0.59 12.69
N GLU A 130 -18.93 1.42 13.52
CA GLU A 130 -18.28 2.65 13.07
C GLU A 130 -17.07 2.39 12.17
N SER A 131 -16.40 1.24 12.30
CA SER A 131 -15.22 0.96 11.46
C SER A 131 -15.51 0.97 9.96
N PHE A 132 -16.73 0.65 9.53
CA PHE A 132 -17.12 0.74 8.12
C PHE A 132 -17.31 2.20 7.69
N SER A 133 -18.04 3.01 8.47
CA SER A 133 -18.26 4.41 8.15
C SER A 133 -16.97 5.23 8.21
N GLU A 134 -16.08 4.95 9.17
CA GLU A 134 -14.80 5.63 9.27
C GLU A 134 -13.87 5.26 8.10
N SER A 135 -13.85 4.00 7.69
CA SER A 135 -13.11 3.59 6.48
C SER A 135 -13.64 4.32 5.23
N ALA A 136 -14.95 4.42 5.06
CA ALA A 136 -15.55 5.14 3.94
C ALA A 136 -15.20 6.64 3.95
N LYS A 137 -15.19 7.28 5.14
CA LYS A 137 -14.76 8.68 5.30
C LYS A 137 -13.30 8.87 4.89
N LEU A 138 -12.40 7.98 5.34
CA LEU A 138 -10.99 8.00 4.97
C LEU A 138 -10.78 7.88 3.47
N TYR A 139 -11.48 6.95 2.81
CA TYR A 139 -11.43 6.80 1.35
C TYR A 139 -11.95 8.05 0.63
N ASN A 140 -13.10 8.55 1.02
CA ASN A 140 -13.66 9.75 0.43
C ASN A 140 -12.73 10.95 0.59
N TRP A 141 -12.14 11.12 1.78
CA TRP A 141 -11.15 12.16 2.02
C TRP A 141 -9.94 12.00 1.10
N ALA A 142 -9.35 10.81 1.02
CA ALA A 142 -8.15 10.58 0.21
C ALA A 142 -8.43 10.75 -1.30
N TYR A 143 -9.50 10.16 -1.83
CA TYR A 143 -9.86 10.32 -3.26
C TYR A 143 -10.27 11.75 -3.63
N ASN A 144 -10.84 12.50 -2.69
CA ASN A 144 -11.22 13.88 -2.94
C ASN A 144 -10.05 14.86 -2.88
N ASN A 145 -9.08 14.61 -2.02
CA ASN A 145 -7.98 15.55 -1.76
C ASN A 145 -6.67 15.20 -2.48
N PHE A 146 -6.51 13.97 -2.96
CA PHE A 146 -5.28 13.52 -3.62
C PHE A 146 -5.55 13.06 -5.05
N SER A 147 -4.53 13.17 -5.89
CA SER A 147 -4.54 12.66 -7.27
C SER A 147 -3.17 12.14 -7.68
N MET A 148 -3.15 11.24 -8.65
CA MET A 148 -1.90 10.92 -9.34
C MET A 148 -1.49 12.12 -10.18
N ARG A 149 -0.22 12.45 -10.13
CA ARG A 149 0.39 13.52 -10.88
C ARG A 149 1.71 13.03 -11.46
N GLN A 150 1.92 13.24 -12.74
CA GLN A 150 3.21 13.00 -13.35
C GLN A 150 4.22 14.01 -12.79
N VAL A 151 5.28 13.48 -12.18
CA VAL A 151 6.31 14.28 -11.48
C VAL A 151 7.66 14.20 -12.17
N ALA A 152 7.89 13.20 -13.03
CA ALA A 152 9.03 13.18 -13.96
C ALA A 152 8.64 12.47 -15.26
N ALA A 153 9.29 12.85 -16.35
CA ALA A 153 9.09 12.27 -17.66
C ALA A 153 10.37 11.61 -18.17
N THR A 154 10.25 10.66 -19.12
CA THR A 154 11.41 9.96 -19.70
C THR A 154 12.33 10.83 -20.55
N ASP A 155 11.89 12.02 -20.93
CA ASP A 155 12.67 13.01 -21.69
C ASP A 155 13.40 14.01 -20.78
N GLU A 156 13.22 13.95 -19.46
CA GLU A 156 14.01 14.72 -18.50
C GLU A 156 15.43 14.18 -18.42
N LEU A 157 16.42 15.04 -18.60
CA LEU A 157 17.82 14.66 -18.60
C LEU A 157 18.57 15.22 -17.39
N TYR A 158 19.31 14.33 -16.73
CA TYR A 158 20.14 14.65 -15.57
C TYR A 158 21.60 14.44 -15.93
N ARG A 159 22.37 15.54 -15.98
CA ARG A 159 23.81 15.50 -16.31
C ARG A 159 24.61 15.03 -15.10
N GLN A 160 25.47 14.02 -15.32
CA GLN A 160 26.42 13.52 -14.32
C GLN A 160 27.84 13.48 -14.88
N PRO A 161 28.88 13.76 -14.06
CA PRO A 161 30.25 13.65 -14.48
C PRO A 161 30.65 12.20 -14.70
N VAL A 162 31.53 11.96 -15.68
CA VAL A 162 32.12 10.63 -15.98
C VAL A 162 33.63 10.74 -15.89
N ALA A 163 34.25 9.87 -15.12
CA ALA A 163 35.70 9.74 -15.03
C ALA A 163 36.22 8.68 -16.02
N LEU A 164 37.54 8.74 -16.27
CA LEU A 164 38.26 7.79 -17.13
C LEU A 164 37.81 7.75 -18.60
N SER A 165 36.99 8.69 -19.03
CA SER A 165 36.58 8.84 -20.44
C SER A 165 37.54 9.73 -21.22
N LYS A 166 37.81 9.34 -22.49
CA LYS A 166 38.57 10.14 -23.45
C LYS A 166 37.67 10.92 -24.42
N GLN A 167 36.39 10.68 -24.41
CA GLN A 167 35.42 11.22 -25.37
C GLN A 167 34.56 12.34 -24.78
N THR A 168 34.15 12.21 -23.53
CA THR A 168 33.28 13.14 -22.83
C THR A 168 33.52 13.09 -21.32
N ASP A 169 33.30 14.17 -20.65
CA ASP A 169 33.40 14.32 -19.17
C ASP A 169 32.03 14.14 -18.49
N THR A 170 30.97 13.94 -19.27
CA THR A 170 29.59 13.82 -18.72
C THR A 170 28.79 12.76 -19.43
N VAL A 171 27.86 12.17 -18.71
CA VAL A 171 26.79 11.29 -19.20
C VAL A 171 25.44 11.93 -18.88
N MET A 172 24.47 11.78 -19.78
CA MET A 172 23.09 12.15 -19.53
C MET A 172 22.33 10.95 -19.03
N LEU A 173 21.59 11.12 -17.93
CA LEU A 173 20.72 10.09 -17.36
C LEU A 173 19.26 10.48 -17.60
N TYR A 174 18.42 9.51 -17.80
CA TYR A 174 16.98 9.69 -17.95
C TYR A 174 16.20 8.65 -17.12
N PRO A 175 14.98 8.98 -16.63
CA PRO A 175 14.14 8.02 -15.92
C PRO A 175 13.75 6.84 -16.82
N ALA A 176 13.84 5.61 -16.32
CA ALA A 176 13.50 4.40 -17.08
C ALA A 176 12.05 4.41 -17.57
N GLN A 177 11.16 5.06 -16.82
CA GLN A 177 9.77 5.31 -17.19
C GLN A 177 9.27 6.65 -16.62
N SER A 178 8.11 7.11 -17.10
CA SER A 178 7.46 8.28 -16.52
C SER A 178 7.03 7.99 -15.08
N VAL A 179 7.33 8.94 -14.18
CA VAL A 179 7.10 8.79 -12.75
C VAL A 179 5.83 9.52 -12.35
N GLU A 180 4.91 8.79 -11.74
CA GLU A 180 3.72 9.36 -11.14
C GLU A 180 3.80 9.27 -9.61
N ALA A 181 3.36 10.32 -8.92
CA ALA A 181 3.25 10.35 -7.47
C ALA A 181 1.81 10.67 -7.03
N PHE A 182 1.40 10.09 -5.90
CA PHE A 182 0.11 10.37 -5.27
C PHE A 182 0.25 11.59 -4.36
N LEU A 183 -0.17 12.74 -4.86
CA LEU A 183 0.05 14.04 -4.21
C LEU A 183 -1.28 14.74 -3.89
N PRO A 184 -1.30 15.63 -2.89
CA PRO A 184 -2.41 16.56 -2.70
C PRO A 184 -2.73 17.30 -4.02
N LYS A 185 -4.01 17.52 -4.30
CA LYS A 185 -4.44 18.21 -5.53
C LYS A 185 -3.96 19.66 -5.59
N ASP A 186 -3.72 20.27 -4.45
CA ASP A 186 -3.18 21.63 -4.28
C ASP A 186 -1.66 21.66 -4.12
N ALA A 187 -0.97 20.51 -4.25
CA ALA A 187 0.49 20.45 -4.20
C ALA A 187 1.11 21.36 -5.28
N LYS A 188 2.03 22.23 -4.88
CA LYS A 188 2.75 23.11 -5.78
C LYS A 188 4.01 22.44 -6.31
N ASP A 189 4.44 22.84 -7.52
CA ASP A 189 5.68 22.32 -8.12
C ASP A 189 6.91 22.66 -7.27
N GLU A 190 6.90 23.81 -6.60
CA GLU A 190 8.00 24.27 -5.74
C GLU A 190 8.21 23.38 -4.49
N ASP A 191 7.19 22.63 -4.07
CA ASP A 191 7.25 21.72 -2.93
C ASP A 191 7.73 20.30 -3.34
N ILE A 192 7.84 20.06 -4.65
CA ILE A 192 8.31 18.78 -5.21
C ILE A 192 9.79 18.92 -5.50
N ARG A 193 10.61 18.13 -4.82
CA ARG A 193 12.05 18.10 -5.02
C ARG A 193 12.47 16.81 -5.71
N LYS A 194 13.43 16.94 -6.62
CA LYS A 194 14.04 15.83 -7.33
C LYS A 194 15.51 15.76 -6.96
N SER A 195 15.98 14.59 -6.56
CA SER A 195 17.38 14.33 -6.26
C SER A 195 17.87 13.09 -6.97
N VAL A 196 19.10 13.13 -7.45
CA VAL A 196 19.78 12.01 -8.11
C VAL A 196 20.77 11.41 -7.14
N THR A 197 20.64 10.10 -6.89
CA THR A 197 21.62 9.30 -6.15
C THR A 197 22.25 8.31 -7.11
N LEU A 198 23.57 8.40 -7.31
CA LEU A 198 24.31 7.44 -8.15
C LEU A 198 24.56 6.15 -7.38
N LYS A 199 24.69 5.03 -8.10
CA LYS A 199 25.07 3.72 -7.52
C LYS A 199 26.49 3.71 -6.98
N GLU A 200 27.37 4.50 -7.61
CA GLU A 200 28.76 4.71 -7.22
C GLU A 200 29.02 6.22 -7.08
N ASP A 201 29.94 6.60 -6.21
CA ASP A 201 30.28 8.03 -6.00
C ASP A 201 30.76 8.72 -7.27
N VAL A 202 31.33 7.96 -8.19
CA VAL A 202 31.81 8.44 -9.50
C VAL A 202 31.44 7.43 -10.59
N VAL A 203 30.79 7.92 -11.65
CA VAL A 203 30.53 7.12 -12.85
C VAL A 203 31.85 6.96 -13.62
N ASN A 204 32.29 5.74 -13.84
CA ASN A 204 33.51 5.43 -14.60
C ASN A 204 33.17 4.90 -16.00
N ALA A 205 33.92 5.37 -17.00
CA ALA A 205 33.83 4.80 -18.34
C ALA A 205 34.44 3.35 -18.38
N PRO A 206 33.95 2.45 -19.25
CA PRO A 206 32.92 2.69 -20.27
C PRO A 206 31.48 2.65 -19.71
N VAL A 207 30.64 3.52 -20.25
CA VAL A 207 29.20 3.53 -19.97
C VAL A 207 28.47 3.10 -21.23
N THR A 208 27.48 2.22 -21.09
CA THR A 208 26.63 1.77 -22.22
C THR A 208 25.24 2.38 -22.13
N ALA A 209 24.64 2.71 -23.28
CA ALA A 209 23.27 3.20 -23.32
C ALA A 209 22.30 2.19 -22.66
N GLY A 210 21.38 2.70 -21.84
CA GLY A 210 20.45 1.88 -21.04
C GLY A 210 21.04 1.30 -19.75
N GLN A 211 22.32 1.53 -19.46
CA GLN A 211 22.91 1.11 -18.18
C GLN A 211 22.30 1.90 -17.03
N GLU A 212 21.84 1.21 -16.00
CA GLU A 212 21.33 1.82 -14.78
C GLU A 212 22.48 2.34 -13.91
N LEU A 213 22.53 3.65 -13.72
CA LEU A 213 23.63 4.33 -13.02
C LEU A 213 23.21 5.00 -11.71
N GLY A 214 21.91 5.09 -11.45
CA GLY A 214 21.44 5.75 -10.23
C GLY A 214 19.93 5.65 -10.06
N THR A 215 19.44 6.40 -9.09
CA THR A 215 18.02 6.50 -8.76
C THR A 215 17.62 7.96 -8.70
N LEU A 216 16.49 8.30 -9.33
CA LEU A 216 15.80 9.56 -9.15
C LEU A 216 14.86 9.40 -7.96
N THR A 217 15.11 10.14 -6.89
CA THR A 217 14.22 10.20 -5.72
C THR A 217 13.42 11.50 -5.79
N ILE A 218 12.09 11.38 -5.69
CA ILE A 218 11.16 12.50 -5.68
C ILE A 218 10.54 12.61 -4.30
N THR A 219 10.65 13.79 -3.70
CA THR A 219 10.10 14.10 -2.38
C THR A 219 9.06 15.21 -2.46
N TYR A 220 8.07 15.15 -1.61
CA TYR A 220 7.09 16.18 -1.33
C TYR A 220 7.06 16.43 0.18
N ASN A 221 7.27 17.66 0.61
CA ASN A 221 7.41 18.01 2.04
C ASN A 221 8.41 17.11 2.77
N ASP A 222 9.58 16.88 2.16
CA ASP A 222 10.68 16.04 2.65
C ASP A 222 10.33 14.54 2.83
N GLN A 223 9.15 14.11 2.37
CA GLN A 223 8.79 12.69 2.34
C GLN A 223 8.96 12.13 0.93
N VAL A 224 9.61 10.97 0.82
CA VAL A 224 9.76 10.25 -0.46
C VAL A 224 8.38 9.81 -0.94
N CYS A 225 8.01 10.26 -2.13
CA CYS A 225 6.74 9.92 -2.77
C CYS A 225 6.91 9.05 -4.02
N ALA A 226 8.09 9.03 -4.63
CA ALA A 226 8.42 8.13 -5.73
C ALA A 226 9.94 7.95 -5.87
N GLU A 227 10.35 6.81 -6.40
CA GLU A 227 11.72 6.49 -6.80
C GLU A 227 11.71 5.81 -8.16
N GLU A 228 12.66 6.16 -9.01
CA GLU A 228 12.77 5.61 -10.37
C GLU A 228 14.24 5.40 -10.76
N PRO A 229 14.60 4.23 -11.34
CA PRO A 229 15.91 4.01 -11.91
C PRO A 229 16.27 5.04 -12.99
N LEU A 230 17.52 5.50 -12.98
CA LEU A 230 18.09 6.38 -13.99
C LEU A 230 19.03 5.59 -14.90
N LEU A 231 18.76 5.67 -16.19
CA LEU A 231 19.48 4.98 -17.25
C LEU A 231 20.36 5.96 -18.01
N ALA A 232 21.53 5.49 -18.46
CA ALA A 232 22.42 6.24 -19.35
C ALA A 232 21.81 6.37 -20.76
N GLN A 233 21.89 7.56 -21.32
CA GLN A 233 21.51 7.86 -22.70
C GLN A 233 22.62 7.43 -23.68
#